data_08a9154338ed91f5e0132544612e6013
#
_entry.id   08a9154338ed91f5e0132544612e6013
#
_cell.length_a   1.000
_cell.length_b   1.000
_cell.length_c   1.000
_cell.angle_alpha   90.00
_cell.angle_beta   90.00
_cell.angle_gamma   90.00
#
_symmetry.space_group_name_H-M   'P 1'
#
loop_
_entity.id
_entity.type
_entity.pdbx_description
1 polymer ?
#
loop_
_entity_poly.entity_id
_entity_poly.type
_entity_poly.pdbx_seq_one_letter_code
_entity_poly.pdbx_strand_id
1 'polypeptide(L)'
;MALDLNKKNIKRIMLLIAFAALLYWGLNNLKWISGVLGSLLDLLSPLLIGICIAFVLNLMMVALERLWDRGLIKWNSPWNAKLKRPVCLTLTLLLFLGIIFAIFFILIPRLEEAGTTMVANIPTYVNQIQVWWTNLSDFAAEHGVTLPELSLSADQVKDTITGFLQEKGDSVVNTTLNITTSILSALVNFLLALVFSLYLLAQKETLLAQSRRLLRRILPQKAADRLMRLLSLTNNAFSSFVTGQVTEAFILGTLCCIGMLILRLPYALPVSVIIASLSLIPIFGAWIGAATGAVLIVFQSPIKALTFLIFLLILQQVEGNLIYPKVVGKSVGLPGLWVLAAVTIGGGAFGVLGMLLGVPVCSVVYVLVQDYIRSGKPARTDGVPPTQS
;
A
#
# COMPACT_ATOMS: atom_id res chain seq x y z
N MET A 1 -5.17 32.18 51.84
CA MET A 1 -4.08 31.98 50.87
C MET A 1 -4.14 33.12 49.86
N ALA A 2 -3.39 34.21 50.08
CA ALA A 2 -3.37 35.36 49.17
C ALA A 2 -2.49 35.00 47.97
N LEU A 3 -3.06 35.02 46.76
CA LEU A 3 -2.32 34.85 45.51
C LEU A 3 -1.44 36.09 45.29
N ASP A 4 -0.15 35.93 45.47
CA ASP A 4 0.82 36.97 45.12
C ASP A 4 0.74 37.26 43.61
N LEU A 5 0.07 38.35 43.26
CA LEU A 5 -0.16 38.81 41.89
C LEU A 5 1.10 39.49 41.32
N ASN A 6 2.19 38.75 41.23
CA ASN A 6 3.39 39.21 40.56
C ASN A 6 3.18 39.12 39.02
N LYS A 7 3.69 40.10 38.26
CA LYS A 7 3.58 40.13 36.77
C LYS A 7 3.86 38.77 36.10
N LYS A 8 4.73 37.96 36.70
CA LYS A 8 5.10 36.62 36.20
C LYS A 8 3.95 35.61 36.45
N ASN A 9 3.24 35.71 37.56
CA ASN A 9 2.12 34.83 37.87
C ASN A 9 0.87 35.23 37.10
N ILE A 10 0.62 36.51 36.88
CA ILE A 10 -0.45 37.01 35.99
C ILE A 10 -0.28 36.51 34.59
N LYS A 11 0.95 36.56 34.04
CA LYS A 11 1.23 36.01 32.69
C LYS A 11 1.00 34.50 32.58
N ARG A 12 1.32 33.74 33.66
CA ARG A 12 1.05 32.29 33.69
C ARG A 12 -0.45 31.98 33.80
N ILE A 13 -1.18 32.73 34.59
CA ILE A 13 -2.64 32.58 34.74
C ILE A 13 -3.33 32.95 33.44
N MET A 14 -2.97 34.06 32.78
CA MET A 14 -3.48 34.41 31.45
C MET A 14 -3.20 33.33 30.41
N LEU A 15 -2.02 32.74 30.44
CA LEU A 15 -1.64 31.66 29.51
C LEU A 15 -2.44 30.37 29.77
N LEU A 16 -2.74 30.08 31.06
CA LEU A 16 -3.58 28.94 31.44
C LEU A 16 -5.05 29.18 31.04
N ILE A 17 -5.59 30.39 31.23
CA ILE A 17 -6.95 30.75 30.81
C ILE A 17 -7.05 30.69 29.27
N ALA A 18 -6.07 31.25 28.55
CA ALA A 18 -6.03 31.19 27.09
C ALA A 18 -5.94 29.74 26.58
N PHE A 19 -5.13 28.89 27.20
CA PHE A 19 -5.04 27.48 26.91
C PHE A 19 -6.37 26.75 27.18
N ALA A 20 -7.02 26.98 28.32
CA ALA A 20 -8.31 26.38 28.63
C ALA A 20 -9.41 26.83 27.66
N ALA A 21 -9.44 28.13 27.30
CA ALA A 21 -10.36 28.67 26.31
C ALA A 21 -10.15 28.07 24.91
N LEU A 22 -8.89 27.93 24.46
CA LEU A 22 -8.54 27.27 23.21
C LEU A 22 -8.90 25.78 23.20
N LEU A 23 -8.68 25.10 24.32
CA LEU A 23 -9.05 23.69 24.49
C LEU A 23 -10.57 23.52 24.45
N TYR A 24 -11.32 24.33 25.15
CA TYR A 24 -12.79 24.34 25.16
C TYR A 24 -13.34 24.62 23.75
N TRP A 25 -12.83 25.67 23.09
CA TRP A 25 -13.21 25.99 21.71
C TRP A 25 -12.89 24.88 20.75
N GLY A 26 -11.68 24.27 20.85
CA GLY A 26 -11.24 23.15 20.01
C GLY A 26 -12.12 21.91 20.18
N LEU A 27 -12.44 21.55 21.43
CA LEU A 27 -13.32 20.42 21.72
C LEU A 27 -14.76 20.62 21.20
N ASN A 28 -15.26 21.87 21.28
CA ASN A 28 -16.62 22.20 20.82
C ASN A 28 -16.71 22.30 19.29
N ASN A 29 -15.58 22.54 18.60
CA ASN A 29 -15.51 22.69 17.15
C ASN A 29 -14.73 21.55 16.46
N LEU A 30 -14.71 20.36 17.04
CA LEU A 30 -13.98 19.20 16.49
C LEU A 30 -14.36 18.89 15.04
N LYS A 31 -15.64 18.99 14.67
CA LYS A 31 -16.12 18.78 13.28
C LYS A 31 -15.55 19.81 12.32
N TRP A 32 -15.46 21.08 12.71
CA TRP A 32 -14.88 22.14 11.89
C TRP A 32 -13.35 21.93 11.74
N ILE A 33 -12.66 21.63 12.84
CA ILE A 33 -11.22 21.36 12.85
C ILE A 33 -10.89 20.15 11.99
N SER A 34 -11.67 19.05 12.12
CA SER A 34 -11.49 17.85 11.28
C SER A 34 -11.77 18.15 9.81
N GLY A 35 -12.76 19.00 9.49
CA GLY A 35 -13.05 19.44 8.13
C GLY A 35 -11.91 20.26 7.51
N VAL A 36 -11.38 21.24 8.25
CA VAL A 36 -10.22 22.05 7.80
C VAL A 36 -8.98 21.17 7.63
N LEU A 37 -8.73 20.27 8.58
CA LEU A 37 -7.59 19.34 8.49
C LEU A 37 -7.74 18.39 7.31
N GLY A 38 -8.97 17.87 7.07
CA GLY A 38 -9.29 17.06 5.89
C GLY A 38 -9.01 17.81 4.58
N SER A 39 -9.54 19.03 4.45
CA SER A 39 -9.31 19.87 3.25
C SER A 39 -7.83 20.18 3.01
N LEU A 40 -7.05 20.41 4.07
CA LEU A 40 -5.59 20.59 3.96
C LEU A 40 -4.88 19.32 3.49
N LEU A 41 -5.30 18.16 4.00
CA LEU A 41 -4.74 16.88 3.59
C LEU A 41 -5.10 16.54 2.13
N ASP A 42 -6.34 16.86 1.71
CA ASP A 42 -6.77 16.69 0.32
C ASP A 42 -5.96 17.60 -0.62
N LEU A 43 -5.71 18.84 -0.22
CA LEU A 43 -4.87 19.77 -0.98
C LEU A 43 -3.41 19.28 -1.09
N LEU A 44 -2.89 18.65 -0.03
CA LEU A 44 -1.53 18.10 0.00
C LEU A 44 -1.44 16.69 -0.61
N SER A 45 -2.57 16.04 -0.90
CA SER A 45 -2.59 14.65 -1.38
C SER A 45 -1.75 14.42 -2.64
N PRO A 46 -1.76 15.28 -3.70
CA PRO A 46 -0.91 15.08 -4.88
C PRO A 46 0.58 15.17 -4.54
N LEU A 47 0.96 16.00 -3.56
CA LEU A 47 2.35 16.12 -3.12
C LEU A 47 2.78 14.85 -2.35
N LEU A 48 1.94 14.33 -1.46
CA LEU A 48 2.20 13.10 -0.71
C LEU A 48 2.31 11.90 -1.64
N ILE A 49 1.38 11.78 -2.59
CA ILE A 49 1.42 10.76 -3.64
C ILE A 49 2.69 10.92 -4.48
N GLY A 50 3.04 12.16 -4.85
CA GLY A 50 4.25 12.47 -5.61
C GLY A 50 5.54 12.06 -4.88
N ILE A 51 5.60 12.22 -3.55
CA ILE A 51 6.72 11.74 -2.73
C ILE A 51 6.80 10.21 -2.81
N CYS A 52 5.67 9.49 -2.71
CA CYS A 52 5.63 8.03 -2.79
C CYS A 52 6.11 7.55 -4.17
N ILE A 53 5.59 8.15 -5.25
CA ILE A 53 6.01 7.86 -6.62
C ILE A 53 7.51 8.14 -6.77
N ALA A 54 8.00 9.26 -6.22
CA ALA A 54 9.43 9.60 -6.26
C ALA A 54 10.31 8.55 -5.57
N PHE A 55 9.86 7.94 -4.47
CA PHE A 55 10.57 6.83 -3.83
C PHE A 55 10.66 5.61 -4.74
N VAL A 56 9.55 5.23 -5.39
CA VAL A 56 9.51 4.09 -6.34
C VAL A 56 10.40 4.38 -7.55
N LEU A 57 10.23 5.56 -8.17
CA LEU A 57 11.05 5.98 -9.32
C LEU A 57 12.55 6.08 -8.95
N ASN A 58 12.88 6.55 -7.75
CA ASN A 58 14.26 6.64 -7.30
C ASN A 58 14.92 5.26 -7.21
N LEU A 59 14.19 4.21 -6.83
CA LEU A 59 14.69 2.84 -6.82
C LEU A 59 15.09 2.40 -8.24
N MET A 60 14.19 2.60 -9.22
CA MET A 60 14.44 2.28 -10.62
C MET A 60 15.58 3.14 -11.20
N MET A 61 15.61 4.45 -10.87
CA MET A 61 16.63 5.36 -11.33
C MET A 61 18.02 4.96 -10.83
N VAL A 62 18.16 4.60 -9.55
CA VAL A 62 19.45 4.15 -8.99
C VAL A 62 19.92 2.84 -9.65
N ALA A 63 19.01 1.93 -9.99
CA ALA A 63 19.35 0.72 -10.73
C ALA A 63 19.86 1.06 -12.14
N LEU A 64 19.21 1.97 -12.86
CA LEU A 64 19.60 2.43 -14.19
C LEU A 64 20.92 3.21 -14.15
N GLU A 65 21.12 4.06 -13.16
CA GLU A 65 22.40 4.78 -12.95
C GLU A 65 23.57 3.81 -12.71
N ARG A 66 23.34 2.72 -11.96
CA ARG A 66 24.35 1.66 -11.77
C ARG A 66 24.64 0.89 -13.06
N LEU A 67 23.63 0.63 -13.87
CA LEU A 67 23.80 -0.01 -15.18
C LEU A 67 24.56 0.92 -16.13
N TRP A 68 24.23 2.20 -16.12
CA TRP A 68 24.95 3.24 -16.88
C TRP A 68 26.43 3.29 -16.52
N ASP A 69 26.75 3.30 -15.23
CA ASP A 69 28.14 3.32 -14.75
C ASP A 69 28.90 2.05 -15.14
N ARG A 70 28.26 0.89 -15.19
CA ARG A 70 28.86 -0.38 -15.61
C ARG A 70 29.08 -0.46 -17.12
N GLY A 71 28.15 0.07 -17.91
CA GLY A 71 28.15 -0.06 -19.38
C GLY A 71 28.97 1.01 -20.10
N LEU A 72 29.02 2.24 -19.57
CA LEU A 72 29.60 3.40 -20.24
C LEU A 72 30.90 3.90 -19.60
N ILE A 73 31.46 3.18 -18.63
CA ILE A 73 32.73 3.51 -17.93
C ILE A 73 33.90 3.75 -18.90
N LYS A 74 33.87 3.19 -20.11
CA LYS A 74 34.91 3.38 -21.11
C LYS A 74 34.92 4.78 -21.79
N TRP A 75 33.87 5.56 -21.60
CA TRP A 75 33.71 6.86 -22.25
C TRP A 75 33.83 8.00 -21.24
N ASN A 76 35.05 8.36 -20.90
CA ASN A 76 35.40 9.40 -19.90
C ASN A 76 35.19 10.80 -20.49
N SER A 77 33.97 11.14 -20.92
CA SER A 77 33.62 12.46 -21.47
C SER A 77 32.87 13.31 -20.46
N PRO A 78 33.14 14.61 -20.31
CA PRO A 78 32.40 15.51 -19.42
C PRO A 78 30.90 15.61 -19.79
N TRP A 79 30.54 15.29 -21.02
CA TRP A 79 29.16 15.19 -21.50
C TRP A 79 28.40 14.02 -20.86
N ASN A 80 29.11 12.94 -20.57
CA ASN A 80 28.52 11.74 -19.99
C ASN A 80 27.92 12.02 -18.58
N ALA A 81 28.65 12.81 -17.76
CA ALA A 81 28.17 13.18 -16.43
C ALA A 81 26.95 14.12 -16.45
N LYS A 82 26.84 15.00 -17.45
CA LYS A 82 25.70 15.92 -17.60
C LYS A 82 24.47 15.22 -18.17
N LEU A 83 24.62 14.24 -19.06
CA LEU A 83 23.52 13.50 -19.70
C LEU A 83 23.01 12.33 -18.87
N LYS A 84 23.83 11.76 -17.98
CA LYS A 84 23.48 10.61 -17.14
C LYS A 84 22.13 10.81 -16.43
N ARG A 85 22.00 11.92 -15.72
CA ARG A 85 20.82 12.16 -14.88
C ARG A 85 19.53 12.37 -15.68
N PRO A 86 19.47 13.28 -16.69
CA PRO A 86 18.25 13.45 -17.48
C PRO A 86 17.87 12.18 -18.26
N VAL A 87 18.87 11.45 -18.82
CA VAL A 87 18.58 10.21 -19.55
C VAL A 87 18.07 9.11 -18.62
N CYS A 88 18.72 8.88 -17.47
CA CYS A 88 18.23 7.89 -16.50
C CYS A 88 16.84 8.25 -15.97
N LEU A 89 16.54 9.54 -15.74
CA LEU A 89 15.23 9.99 -15.29
C LEU A 89 14.16 9.76 -16.36
N THR A 90 14.42 10.12 -17.62
CA THR A 90 13.50 9.88 -18.74
C THR A 90 13.26 8.37 -18.93
N LEU A 91 14.33 7.58 -18.90
CA LEU A 91 14.23 6.12 -19.06
C LEU A 91 13.46 5.48 -17.89
N THR A 92 13.67 5.97 -16.66
CA THR A 92 12.91 5.55 -15.48
C THR A 92 11.44 5.84 -15.64
N LEU A 93 11.09 7.04 -16.11
CA LEU A 93 9.71 7.45 -16.36
C LEU A 93 9.05 6.56 -17.43
N LEU A 94 9.74 6.35 -18.57
CA LEU A 94 9.26 5.49 -19.64
C LEU A 94 9.07 4.04 -19.16
N LEU A 95 10.01 3.53 -18.40
CA LEU A 95 9.91 2.18 -17.82
C LEU A 95 8.72 2.08 -16.85
N PHE A 96 8.54 3.05 -15.96
CA PHE A 96 7.44 3.08 -15.01
C PHE A 96 6.06 3.15 -15.71
N LEU A 97 5.90 4.08 -16.65
CA LEU A 97 4.68 4.18 -17.44
C LEU A 97 4.47 2.95 -18.32
N GLY A 98 5.54 2.37 -18.89
CA GLY A 98 5.50 1.15 -19.64
C GLY A 98 5.01 -0.05 -18.82
N ILE A 99 5.45 -0.17 -17.56
CA ILE A 99 4.97 -1.22 -16.64
C ILE A 99 3.48 -1.01 -16.34
N ILE A 100 3.05 0.21 -16.01
CA ILE A 100 1.64 0.52 -15.76
C ILE A 100 0.80 0.19 -16.99
N PHE A 101 1.22 0.65 -18.16
CA PHE A 101 0.52 0.37 -19.42
C PHE A 101 0.45 -1.15 -19.71
N ALA A 102 1.54 -1.88 -19.50
CA ALA A 102 1.57 -3.33 -19.70
C ALA A 102 0.59 -4.05 -18.75
N ILE A 103 0.51 -3.62 -17.47
CA ILE A 103 -0.46 -4.17 -16.51
C ILE A 103 -1.89 -3.97 -17.03
N PHE A 104 -2.26 -2.75 -17.42
CA PHE A 104 -3.60 -2.46 -17.92
C PHE A 104 -3.89 -3.20 -19.24
N PHE A 105 -2.93 -3.24 -20.16
CA PHE A 105 -3.07 -3.92 -21.44
C PHE A 105 -3.28 -5.44 -21.30
N ILE A 106 -2.65 -6.05 -20.30
CA ILE A 106 -2.84 -7.48 -20.01
C ILE A 106 -4.16 -7.72 -19.27
N LEU A 107 -4.52 -6.81 -18.34
CA LEU A 107 -5.63 -7.02 -17.42
C LEU A 107 -6.99 -6.75 -18.04
N ILE A 108 -7.15 -5.62 -18.75
CA ILE A 108 -8.45 -5.18 -19.26
C ILE A 108 -9.10 -6.22 -20.18
N PRO A 109 -8.42 -6.77 -21.23
CA PRO A 109 -9.05 -7.74 -22.12
C PRO A 109 -9.43 -9.05 -21.39
N ARG A 110 -8.66 -9.44 -20.38
CA ARG A 110 -8.92 -10.67 -19.63
C ARG A 110 -10.05 -10.52 -18.62
N LEU A 111 -10.23 -9.34 -18.07
CA LEU A 111 -11.41 -9.05 -17.23
C LEU A 111 -12.69 -9.02 -18.08
N GLU A 112 -12.63 -8.47 -19.29
CA GLU A 112 -13.76 -8.48 -20.23
C GLU A 112 -14.11 -9.91 -20.64
N GLU A 113 -13.12 -10.74 -21.02
CA GLU A 113 -13.30 -12.16 -21.34
C GLU A 113 -13.91 -12.94 -20.16
N ALA A 114 -13.41 -12.70 -18.93
CA ALA A 114 -13.93 -13.33 -17.73
C ALA A 114 -15.37 -12.89 -17.44
N GLY A 115 -15.69 -11.60 -17.61
CA GLY A 115 -17.03 -11.07 -17.42
C GLY A 115 -18.04 -11.67 -18.41
N THR A 116 -17.70 -11.73 -19.68
CA THR A 116 -18.57 -12.35 -20.72
C THR A 116 -18.75 -13.84 -20.47
N THR A 117 -17.69 -14.56 -20.09
CA THR A 117 -17.74 -15.99 -19.73
C THR A 117 -18.60 -16.22 -18.50
N MET A 118 -18.51 -15.33 -17.50
CA MET A 118 -19.35 -15.38 -16.32
C MET A 118 -20.84 -15.32 -16.67
N VAL A 119 -21.24 -14.31 -17.46
CA VAL A 119 -22.64 -14.11 -17.85
C VAL A 119 -23.13 -15.30 -18.70
N ALA A 120 -22.33 -15.80 -19.61
CA ALA A 120 -22.68 -16.93 -20.48
C ALA A 120 -22.87 -18.24 -19.69
N ASN A 121 -22.12 -18.44 -18.61
CA ASN A 121 -22.16 -19.68 -17.83
C ASN A 121 -23.14 -19.66 -16.64
N ILE A 122 -23.83 -18.54 -16.37
CA ILE A 122 -24.83 -18.47 -15.29
C ILE A 122 -25.82 -19.64 -15.29
N PRO A 123 -26.47 -20.01 -16.44
CA PRO A 123 -27.40 -21.11 -16.47
C PRO A 123 -26.77 -22.45 -16.06
N THR A 124 -25.55 -22.70 -16.50
CA THR A 124 -24.81 -23.94 -16.19
C THR A 124 -24.53 -24.04 -14.68
N TYR A 125 -24.12 -22.93 -14.04
CA TYR A 125 -23.83 -22.93 -12.61
C TYR A 125 -25.10 -23.07 -11.76
N VAL A 126 -26.15 -22.38 -12.14
CA VAL A 126 -27.45 -22.53 -11.45
C VAL A 126 -27.91 -24.00 -11.50
N ASN A 127 -27.83 -24.64 -12.67
CA ASN A 127 -28.19 -26.06 -12.80
C ASN A 127 -27.26 -26.97 -11.97
N GLN A 128 -25.94 -26.68 -11.93
CA GLN A 128 -25.02 -27.46 -11.09
C GLN A 128 -25.34 -27.32 -9.59
N ILE A 129 -25.63 -26.10 -9.13
CA ILE A 129 -26.00 -25.85 -7.75
C ILE A 129 -27.31 -26.59 -7.42
N GLN A 130 -28.28 -26.58 -8.31
CA GLN A 130 -29.53 -27.34 -8.12
C GLN A 130 -29.27 -28.84 -8.00
N VAL A 131 -28.47 -29.43 -8.89
CA VAL A 131 -28.09 -30.85 -8.84
C VAL A 131 -27.35 -31.16 -7.52
N TRP A 132 -26.42 -30.32 -7.09
CA TRP A 132 -25.73 -30.53 -5.83
C TRP A 132 -26.67 -30.41 -4.64
N TRP A 133 -27.61 -29.47 -4.66
CA TRP A 133 -28.59 -29.29 -3.62
C TRP A 133 -29.54 -30.49 -3.55
N THR A 134 -29.99 -30.99 -4.69
CA THR A 134 -30.84 -32.19 -4.75
C THR A 134 -30.10 -33.39 -4.17
N ASN A 135 -28.87 -33.64 -4.59
CA ASN A 135 -28.06 -34.73 -4.03
C ASN A 135 -27.83 -34.59 -2.52
N LEU A 136 -27.64 -33.37 -2.03
CA LEU A 136 -27.49 -33.09 -0.61
C LEU A 136 -28.80 -33.25 0.15
N SER A 137 -29.94 -32.85 -0.43
CA SER A 137 -31.27 -33.02 0.18
C SER A 137 -31.66 -34.49 0.25
N ASP A 138 -31.34 -35.28 -0.77
CA ASP A 138 -31.57 -36.73 -0.79
C ASP A 138 -30.73 -37.44 0.28
N PHE A 139 -29.45 -37.08 0.38
CA PHE A 139 -28.58 -37.61 1.43
C PHE A 139 -29.05 -37.21 2.84
N ALA A 140 -29.50 -35.96 3.02
CA ALA A 140 -30.05 -35.50 4.31
C ALA A 140 -31.37 -36.19 4.67
N ALA A 141 -32.24 -36.44 3.66
CA ALA A 141 -33.48 -37.14 3.83
C ALA A 141 -33.26 -38.61 4.27
N GLU A 142 -32.27 -39.30 3.73
CA GLU A 142 -31.84 -40.62 4.17
C GLU A 142 -31.42 -40.66 5.65
N HIS A 143 -30.94 -39.51 6.18
CA HIS A 143 -30.55 -39.36 7.59
C HIS A 143 -31.59 -38.66 8.45
N GLY A 144 -32.83 -38.51 7.96
CA GLY A 144 -33.97 -37.98 8.72
C GLY A 144 -34.01 -36.45 8.83
N VAL A 145 -33.22 -35.72 8.01
CA VAL A 145 -33.20 -34.27 7.97
C VAL A 145 -33.85 -33.79 6.67
N THR A 146 -34.95 -33.03 6.76
CA THR A 146 -35.59 -32.41 5.59
C THR A 146 -34.98 -31.03 5.35
N LEU A 147 -34.33 -30.82 4.19
CA LEU A 147 -33.85 -29.53 3.76
C LEU A 147 -34.90 -28.77 2.94
N PRO A 148 -35.00 -27.45 3.04
CA PRO A 148 -35.95 -26.67 2.25
C PRO A 148 -35.62 -26.77 0.75
N GLU A 149 -36.64 -26.73 -0.11
CA GLU A 149 -36.44 -26.71 -1.57
C GLU A 149 -35.72 -25.43 -2.02
N LEU A 150 -34.61 -25.58 -2.73
CA LEU A 150 -33.85 -24.48 -3.31
C LEU A 150 -34.34 -24.22 -4.74
N SER A 151 -35.31 -23.32 -4.91
CA SER A 151 -35.82 -22.90 -6.23
C SER A 151 -34.97 -21.73 -6.79
N LEU A 152 -33.75 -22.00 -7.22
CA LEU A 152 -32.94 -21.01 -7.95
C LEU A 152 -33.29 -21.08 -9.45
N SER A 153 -33.90 -20.02 -9.99
CA SER A 153 -34.10 -19.88 -11.44
C SER A 153 -32.89 -19.19 -12.05
N ALA A 154 -32.34 -19.77 -13.15
CA ALA A 154 -31.25 -19.17 -13.90
C ALA A 154 -31.62 -17.76 -14.43
N ASP A 155 -32.91 -17.57 -14.79
CA ASP A 155 -33.41 -16.28 -15.25
C ASP A 155 -33.44 -15.25 -14.11
N GLN A 156 -33.88 -15.64 -12.91
CA GLN A 156 -33.85 -14.77 -11.73
C GLN A 156 -32.43 -14.35 -11.33
N VAL A 157 -31.48 -15.28 -11.36
CA VAL A 157 -30.06 -14.97 -11.07
C VAL A 157 -29.48 -14.06 -12.16
N LYS A 158 -29.79 -14.35 -13.42
CA LYS A 158 -29.40 -13.52 -14.56
C LYS A 158 -30.02 -12.13 -14.47
N ASP A 159 -31.32 -12.04 -14.19
CA ASP A 159 -32.04 -10.78 -14.05
C ASP A 159 -31.55 -10.00 -12.82
N THR A 160 -31.23 -10.67 -11.73
CA THR A 160 -30.64 -10.02 -10.55
C THR A 160 -29.26 -9.47 -10.87
N ILE A 161 -28.41 -10.23 -11.56
CA ILE A 161 -27.05 -9.77 -11.95
C ILE A 161 -27.12 -8.70 -13.03
N THR A 162 -27.96 -8.90 -14.06
CA THR A 162 -28.16 -7.88 -15.10
C THR A 162 -28.92 -6.68 -14.57
N GLY A 163 -29.88 -6.85 -13.68
CA GLY A 163 -30.56 -5.79 -12.94
C GLY A 163 -29.60 -5.01 -12.05
N PHE A 164 -28.74 -5.71 -11.29
CA PHE A 164 -27.69 -5.05 -10.51
C PHE A 164 -26.68 -4.30 -11.39
N LEU A 165 -26.39 -4.84 -12.57
CA LEU A 165 -25.56 -4.17 -13.57
C LEU A 165 -26.33 -3.04 -14.29
N GLN A 166 -27.66 -3.18 -14.51
CA GLN A 166 -28.52 -2.19 -15.16
C GLN A 166 -29.09 -1.16 -14.18
N GLU A 167 -29.47 -1.53 -12.97
CA GLU A 167 -29.93 -0.61 -11.92
C GLU A 167 -28.78 0.31 -11.45
N LYS A 168 -27.56 -0.21 -11.49
CA LYS A 168 -26.36 0.66 -11.52
C LYS A 168 -26.15 1.28 -12.89
N GLY A 169 -26.71 0.76 -13.97
CA GLY A 169 -26.64 1.27 -15.33
C GLY A 169 -27.51 2.52 -15.59
N ASP A 170 -28.70 2.60 -15.03
CA ASP A 170 -29.55 3.83 -15.12
C ASP A 170 -29.11 4.90 -14.09
N SER A 171 -28.55 4.50 -12.97
CA SER A 171 -27.65 5.33 -12.17
C SER A 171 -26.37 5.68 -12.94
N VAL A 172 -25.99 4.93 -13.99
CA VAL A 172 -24.79 5.12 -14.81
C VAL A 172 -24.85 6.37 -15.68
N VAL A 173 -26.00 6.92 -16.06
CA VAL A 173 -25.99 8.22 -16.76
C VAL A 173 -25.59 9.34 -15.79
N ASN A 174 -26.12 9.37 -14.58
CA ASN A 174 -25.63 10.26 -13.52
C ASN A 174 -24.32 9.78 -12.88
N THR A 175 -24.09 8.46 -12.81
CA THR A 175 -22.85 7.85 -12.35
C THR A 175 -21.76 7.90 -13.42
N THR A 176 -22.08 7.86 -14.73
CA THR A 176 -21.09 8.03 -15.82
C THR A 176 -20.49 9.44 -15.78
N LEU A 177 -21.27 10.47 -15.51
CA LEU A 177 -20.73 11.82 -15.29
C LEU A 177 -19.88 11.85 -14.01
N ASN A 178 -20.33 11.21 -12.93
CA ASN A 178 -19.58 11.12 -11.67
C ASN A 178 -18.34 10.22 -11.79
N ILE A 179 -18.41 9.10 -12.51
CA ILE A 179 -17.26 8.25 -12.81
C ILE A 179 -16.29 8.98 -13.72
N THR A 180 -16.78 9.64 -14.77
CA THR A 180 -15.91 10.41 -15.69
C THR A 180 -15.22 11.56 -14.96
N THR A 181 -15.93 12.30 -14.11
CA THR A 181 -15.31 13.35 -13.29
C THR A 181 -14.38 12.79 -12.22
N SER A 182 -14.70 11.64 -11.63
CA SER A 182 -13.83 10.96 -10.66
C SER A 182 -12.57 10.41 -11.31
N ILE A 183 -12.69 9.78 -12.48
CA ILE A 183 -11.53 9.30 -13.26
C ILE A 183 -10.69 10.49 -13.74
N LEU A 184 -11.32 11.56 -14.23
CA LEU A 184 -10.61 12.77 -14.65
C LEU A 184 -9.87 13.41 -13.47
N SER A 185 -10.52 13.52 -12.31
CA SER A 185 -9.91 14.04 -11.09
C SER A 185 -8.76 13.15 -10.61
N ALA A 186 -8.93 11.83 -10.64
CA ALA A 186 -7.87 10.88 -10.30
C ALA A 186 -6.69 11.00 -11.29
N LEU A 187 -6.96 11.14 -12.59
CA LEU A 187 -5.94 11.34 -13.62
C LEU A 187 -5.18 12.66 -13.41
N VAL A 188 -5.89 13.76 -13.16
CA VAL A 188 -5.27 15.07 -12.89
C VAL A 188 -4.40 14.97 -11.62
N ASN A 189 -4.91 14.40 -10.54
CA ASN A 189 -4.14 14.21 -9.31
C ASN A 189 -2.91 13.32 -9.52
N PHE A 190 -3.04 12.25 -10.30
CA PHE A 190 -1.92 11.39 -10.67
C PHE A 190 -0.88 12.12 -11.51
N LEU A 191 -1.29 12.90 -12.52
CA LEU A 191 -0.38 13.71 -13.34
C LEU A 191 0.34 14.77 -12.50
N LEU A 192 -0.38 15.46 -11.62
CA LEU A 192 0.24 16.41 -10.68
C LEU A 192 1.24 15.70 -9.77
N ALA A 193 0.87 14.57 -9.18
CA ALA A 193 1.77 13.78 -8.35
C ALA A 193 3.01 13.30 -9.12
N LEU A 194 2.83 12.88 -10.38
CA LEU A 194 3.92 12.46 -11.26
C LEU A 194 4.87 13.63 -11.54
N VAL A 195 4.33 14.81 -11.88
CA VAL A 195 5.14 16.02 -12.08
C VAL A 195 5.92 16.38 -10.82
N PHE A 196 5.26 16.39 -9.65
CA PHE A 196 5.93 16.61 -8.36
C PHE A 196 7.03 15.58 -8.13
N SER A 197 6.78 14.31 -8.40
CA SER A 197 7.77 13.25 -8.23
C SER A 197 9.00 13.46 -9.10
N LEU A 198 8.82 13.87 -10.35
CA LEU A 198 9.90 14.16 -11.28
C LEU A 198 10.73 15.38 -10.82
N TYR A 199 10.07 16.46 -10.36
CA TYR A 199 10.76 17.62 -9.80
C TYR A 199 11.56 17.25 -8.54
N LEU A 200 10.96 16.48 -7.63
CA LEU A 200 11.66 16.00 -6.43
C LEU A 200 12.88 15.16 -6.80
N LEU A 201 12.74 14.27 -7.78
CA LEU A 201 13.82 13.38 -8.21
C LEU A 201 14.92 14.13 -8.96
N ALA A 202 14.54 15.06 -9.84
CA ALA A 202 15.48 15.89 -10.59
C ALA A 202 16.32 16.79 -9.68
N GLN A 203 15.72 17.33 -8.61
CA GLN A 203 16.36 18.31 -7.72
C GLN A 203 16.65 17.77 -6.31
N LYS A 204 16.60 16.45 -6.09
CA LYS A 204 16.73 15.85 -4.75
C LYS A 204 17.95 16.33 -3.97
N GLU A 205 19.10 16.45 -4.62
CA GLU A 205 20.35 16.87 -3.97
C GLU A 205 20.34 18.34 -3.58
N THR A 206 19.82 19.20 -4.47
CA THR A 206 19.66 20.64 -4.21
C THR A 206 18.68 20.87 -3.07
N LEU A 207 17.51 20.20 -3.10
CA LEU A 207 16.50 20.28 -2.06
C LEU A 207 17.03 19.79 -0.71
N LEU A 208 17.73 18.66 -0.68
CA LEU A 208 18.36 18.14 0.54
C LEU A 208 19.44 19.10 1.08
N ALA A 209 20.27 19.69 0.20
CA ALA A 209 21.28 20.64 0.62
C ALA A 209 20.67 21.93 1.16
N GLN A 210 19.64 22.46 0.49
CA GLN A 210 18.91 23.65 0.95
C GLN A 210 18.19 23.40 2.28
N SER A 211 17.48 22.28 2.41
CA SER A 211 16.81 21.87 3.65
C SER A 211 17.81 21.74 4.80
N ARG A 212 18.97 21.12 4.58
CA ARG A 212 20.03 21.01 5.58
C ARG A 212 20.55 22.37 6.01
N ARG A 213 20.79 23.29 5.07
CA ARG A 213 21.26 24.66 5.37
C ARG A 213 20.21 25.44 6.16
N LEU A 214 18.94 25.36 5.76
CA LEU A 214 17.83 26.01 6.44
C LEU A 214 17.67 25.51 7.87
N LEU A 215 17.66 24.19 8.07
CA LEU A 215 17.52 23.57 9.40
C LEU A 215 18.66 23.97 10.34
N ARG A 216 19.90 23.98 9.86
CA ARG A 216 21.06 24.43 10.66
C ARG A 216 21.05 25.93 10.98
N ARG A 217 20.31 26.73 10.18
CA ARG A 217 20.19 28.17 10.41
C ARG A 217 19.12 28.52 11.43
N ILE A 218 18.00 27.76 11.42
CA ILE A 218 16.82 28.04 12.27
C ILE A 218 16.94 27.36 13.62
N LEU A 219 17.49 26.13 13.66
CA LEU A 219 17.50 25.30 14.86
C LEU A 219 18.86 25.35 15.57
N PRO A 220 18.88 25.26 16.91
CA PRO A 220 20.10 25.02 17.67
C PRO A 220 20.76 23.72 17.18
N GLN A 221 22.10 23.68 17.18
CA GLN A 221 22.88 22.59 16.62
C GLN A 221 22.40 21.19 17.08
N LYS A 222 22.15 21.01 18.39
CA LYS A 222 21.64 19.75 18.94
C LYS A 222 20.26 19.34 18.37
N ALA A 223 19.37 20.29 18.10
CA ALA A 223 18.07 20.03 17.52
C ALA A 223 18.18 19.74 16.02
N ALA A 224 19.03 20.45 15.30
CA ALA A 224 19.33 20.22 13.88
C ALA A 224 19.89 18.82 13.65
N ASP A 225 20.86 18.38 14.47
CA ASP A 225 21.47 17.05 14.35
C ASP A 225 20.45 15.92 14.66
N ARG A 226 19.59 16.11 15.67
CA ARG A 226 18.49 15.16 15.96
C ARG A 226 17.51 15.05 14.80
N LEU A 227 17.10 16.17 14.22
CA LEU A 227 16.17 16.21 13.09
C LEU A 227 16.80 15.59 11.84
N MET A 228 18.09 15.85 11.58
CA MET A 228 18.80 15.22 10.47
C MET A 228 18.92 13.70 10.63
N ARG A 229 19.15 13.23 11.85
CA ARG A 229 19.14 11.80 12.15
C ARG A 229 17.74 11.20 11.90
N LEU A 230 16.68 11.89 12.33
CA LEU A 230 15.30 11.47 12.07
C LEU A 230 15.00 11.38 10.57
N LEU A 231 15.35 12.40 9.80
CA LEU A 231 15.16 12.41 8.34
C LEU A 231 15.93 11.29 7.64
N SER A 232 17.14 10.99 8.11
CA SER A 232 17.94 9.88 7.59
C SER A 232 17.30 8.52 7.92
N LEU A 233 16.81 8.34 9.15
CA LEU A 233 16.08 7.14 9.56
C LEU A 233 14.81 6.94 8.73
N THR A 234 14.03 8.02 8.55
CA THR A 234 12.83 8.01 7.72
C THR A 234 13.15 7.61 6.28
N ASN A 235 14.13 8.27 5.66
CA ASN A 235 14.54 7.95 4.29
C ASN A 235 14.97 6.48 4.16
N ASN A 236 15.74 5.96 5.12
CA ASN A 236 16.19 4.56 5.09
C ASN A 236 15.02 3.59 5.29
N ALA A 237 14.11 3.87 6.23
CA ALA A 237 12.93 3.04 6.47
C ALA A 237 12.04 2.97 5.22
N PHE A 238 11.74 4.12 4.58
CA PHE A 238 10.94 4.17 3.36
C PHE A 238 11.64 3.48 2.19
N SER A 239 12.91 3.78 1.94
CA SER A 239 13.67 3.17 0.84
C SER A 239 13.77 1.65 0.98
N SER A 240 14.07 1.17 2.19
CA SER A 240 14.17 -0.26 2.47
C SER A 240 12.81 -0.96 2.35
N PHE A 241 11.73 -0.34 2.84
CA PHE A 241 10.39 -0.88 2.72
C PHE A 241 9.94 -0.98 1.26
N VAL A 242 10.06 0.11 0.49
CA VAL A 242 9.66 0.13 -0.93
C VAL A 242 10.47 -0.90 -1.73
N THR A 243 11.79 -0.97 -1.49
CA THR A 243 12.64 -1.96 -2.15
C THR A 243 12.21 -3.38 -1.81
N GLY A 244 11.97 -3.65 -0.54
CA GLY A 244 11.51 -4.96 -0.08
C GLY A 244 10.17 -5.33 -0.70
N GLN A 245 9.21 -4.42 -0.68
CA GLN A 245 7.85 -4.65 -1.17
C GLN A 245 7.79 -4.89 -2.69
N VAL A 246 8.54 -4.08 -3.47
CA VAL A 246 8.64 -4.29 -4.93
C VAL A 246 9.33 -5.61 -5.25
N THR A 247 10.37 -5.97 -4.51
CA THR A 247 11.07 -7.26 -4.71
C THR A 247 10.18 -8.44 -4.36
N GLU A 248 9.45 -8.36 -3.26
CA GLU A 248 8.46 -9.36 -2.84
C GLU A 248 7.37 -9.53 -3.88
N ALA A 249 6.75 -8.44 -4.35
CA ALA A 249 5.71 -8.45 -5.36
C ALA A 249 6.16 -9.15 -6.64
N PHE A 250 7.39 -8.88 -7.08
CA PHE A 250 7.97 -9.54 -8.26
C PHE A 250 8.20 -11.04 -8.04
N ILE A 251 8.73 -11.43 -6.90
CA ILE A 251 8.96 -12.84 -6.55
C ILE A 251 7.62 -13.58 -6.46
N LEU A 252 6.65 -13.02 -5.72
CA LEU A 252 5.34 -13.64 -5.51
C LEU A 252 4.58 -13.79 -6.83
N GLY A 253 4.56 -12.74 -7.67
CA GLY A 253 3.93 -12.79 -8.99
C GLY A 253 4.57 -13.84 -9.90
N THR A 254 5.90 -13.94 -9.90
CA THR A 254 6.63 -14.93 -10.70
C THR A 254 6.33 -16.36 -10.22
N LEU A 255 6.39 -16.60 -8.90
CA LEU A 255 6.08 -17.92 -8.34
C LEU A 255 4.61 -18.30 -8.56
N CYS A 256 3.69 -17.35 -8.44
CA CYS A 256 2.29 -17.56 -8.73
C CYS A 256 2.08 -17.94 -10.21
N CYS A 257 2.70 -17.21 -11.13
CA CYS A 257 2.61 -17.49 -12.57
C CYS A 257 3.14 -18.89 -12.90
N ILE A 258 4.33 -19.23 -12.42
CA ILE A 258 4.96 -20.54 -12.66
C ILE A 258 4.10 -21.66 -12.05
N GLY A 259 3.64 -21.49 -10.80
CA GLY A 259 2.80 -22.50 -10.14
C GLY A 259 1.46 -22.72 -10.85
N MET A 260 0.80 -21.65 -11.26
CA MET A 260 -0.45 -21.73 -12.03
C MET A 260 -0.25 -22.41 -13.41
N LEU A 261 0.86 -22.14 -14.10
CA LEU A 261 1.20 -22.77 -15.36
C LEU A 261 1.48 -24.27 -15.18
N ILE A 262 2.21 -24.67 -14.15
CA ILE A 262 2.48 -26.08 -13.80
C ILE A 262 1.17 -26.82 -13.53
N LEU A 263 0.25 -26.20 -12.76
CA LEU A 263 -1.06 -26.76 -12.42
C LEU A 263 -2.07 -26.63 -13.58
N ARG A 264 -1.69 -26.07 -14.71
CA ARG A 264 -2.55 -25.82 -15.88
C ARG A 264 -3.83 -25.07 -15.53
N LEU A 265 -3.71 -24.09 -14.60
CA LEU A 265 -4.82 -23.23 -14.22
C LEU A 265 -5.05 -22.14 -15.27
N PRO A 266 -6.31 -21.75 -15.52
CA PRO A 266 -6.62 -20.68 -16.45
C PRO A 266 -6.19 -19.32 -15.90
N TYR A 267 -6.05 -18.34 -16.78
CA TYR A 267 -5.70 -16.96 -16.45
C TYR A 267 -4.40 -16.81 -15.62
N ALA A 268 -3.42 -17.72 -15.81
CA ALA A 268 -2.18 -17.73 -15.03
C ALA A 268 -1.46 -16.36 -15.04
N LEU A 269 -1.27 -15.76 -16.22
CA LEU A 269 -0.58 -14.48 -16.34
C LEU A 269 -1.39 -13.31 -15.71
N PRO A 270 -2.67 -13.06 -16.08
CA PRO A 270 -3.41 -11.95 -15.49
C PRO A 270 -3.62 -12.09 -13.99
N VAL A 271 -3.93 -13.28 -13.47
CA VAL A 271 -4.10 -13.51 -12.03
C VAL A 271 -2.78 -13.25 -11.30
N SER A 272 -1.66 -13.71 -11.82
CA SER A 272 -0.34 -13.47 -11.22
C SER A 272 0.05 -12.00 -11.23
N VAL A 273 -0.29 -11.25 -12.29
CA VAL A 273 -0.08 -9.79 -12.36
C VAL A 273 -0.96 -9.06 -11.34
N ILE A 274 -2.23 -9.48 -11.18
CA ILE A 274 -3.12 -8.93 -10.15
C ILE A 274 -2.52 -9.17 -8.76
N ILE A 275 -2.15 -10.41 -8.45
CA ILE A 275 -1.57 -10.77 -7.15
C ILE A 275 -0.29 -9.98 -6.89
N ALA A 276 0.62 -9.90 -7.86
CA ALA A 276 1.84 -9.10 -7.76
C ALA A 276 1.55 -7.62 -7.51
N SER A 277 0.60 -7.04 -8.24
CA SER A 277 0.25 -5.62 -8.09
C SER A 277 -0.41 -5.32 -6.74
N LEU A 278 -1.30 -6.19 -6.29
CA LEU A 278 -1.99 -6.04 -5.02
C LEU A 278 -1.08 -6.36 -3.82
N SER A 279 -0.11 -7.26 -3.95
CA SER A 279 0.84 -7.58 -2.88
C SER A 279 1.72 -6.40 -2.47
N LEU A 280 1.77 -5.32 -3.27
CA LEU A 280 2.35 -4.05 -2.82
C LEU A 280 1.68 -3.52 -1.55
N ILE A 281 0.42 -3.90 -1.26
CA ILE A 281 -0.28 -3.61 -0.02
C ILE A 281 -0.07 -4.79 0.95
N PRO A 282 0.74 -4.63 2.00
CA PRO A 282 1.06 -5.74 2.90
C PRO A 282 -0.19 -6.38 3.49
N ILE A 283 -0.21 -7.70 3.60
CA ILE A 283 -1.27 -8.53 4.18
C ILE A 283 -2.55 -8.52 3.32
N PHE A 284 -3.14 -7.35 3.06
CA PHE A 284 -4.42 -7.24 2.33
C PHE A 284 -4.29 -7.58 0.86
N GLY A 285 -3.17 -7.26 0.23
CA GLY A 285 -2.97 -7.47 -1.21
C GLY A 285 -3.10 -8.92 -1.63
N ALA A 286 -2.53 -9.82 -0.85
CA ALA A 286 -2.61 -11.26 -1.09
C ALA A 286 -4.05 -11.80 -1.01
N TRP A 287 -4.83 -11.36 0.00
CA TRP A 287 -6.22 -11.79 0.17
C TRP A 287 -7.14 -11.26 -0.92
N ILE A 288 -6.99 -9.98 -1.29
CA ILE A 288 -7.76 -9.38 -2.39
C ILE A 288 -7.39 -10.05 -3.71
N GLY A 289 -6.09 -10.31 -3.93
CA GLY A 289 -5.60 -11.03 -5.11
C GLY A 289 -6.14 -12.45 -5.18
N ALA A 290 -6.18 -13.16 -4.03
CA ALA A 290 -6.78 -14.49 -3.91
C ALA A 290 -8.26 -14.49 -4.28
N ALA A 291 -9.02 -13.58 -3.71
CA ALA A 291 -10.45 -13.46 -3.98
C ALA A 291 -10.71 -13.14 -5.46
N THR A 292 -9.99 -12.17 -6.01
CA THR A 292 -10.11 -11.80 -7.43
C THR A 292 -9.74 -12.96 -8.36
N GLY A 293 -8.62 -13.65 -8.10
CA GLY A 293 -8.18 -14.80 -8.88
C GLY A 293 -9.17 -15.97 -8.79
N ALA A 294 -9.68 -16.26 -7.59
CA ALA A 294 -10.69 -17.32 -7.39
C ALA A 294 -11.97 -17.01 -8.16
N VAL A 295 -12.46 -15.75 -8.11
CA VAL A 295 -13.64 -15.32 -8.87
C VAL A 295 -13.43 -15.50 -10.37
N LEU A 296 -12.28 -15.10 -10.91
CA LEU A 296 -11.97 -15.26 -12.34
C LEU A 296 -11.95 -16.74 -12.78
N ILE A 297 -11.45 -17.63 -11.91
CA ILE A 297 -11.27 -19.04 -12.24
C ILE A 297 -12.55 -19.85 -12.02
N VAL A 298 -13.36 -19.51 -10.99
CA VAL A 298 -14.56 -20.28 -10.64
C VAL A 298 -15.57 -20.34 -11.78
N PHE A 299 -15.66 -19.25 -12.56
CA PHE A 299 -16.53 -19.17 -13.73
C PHE A 299 -16.08 -20.06 -14.92
N GLN A 300 -14.86 -20.54 -14.92
CA GLN A 300 -14.43 -21.56 -15.88
C GLN A 300 -14.60 -22.98 -15.33
N SER A 301 -14.19 -23.20 -14.08
CA SER A 301 -14.29 -24.49 -13.42
C SER A 301 -14.17 -24.34 -11.89
N PRO A 302 -15.19 -24.71 -11.12
CA PRO A 302 -15.14 -24.67 -9.65
C PRO A 302 -14.00 -25.53 -9.08
N ILE A 303 -13.70 -26.67 -9.70
CA ILE A 303 -12.60 -27.56 -9.27
C ILE A 303 -11.25 -26.87 -9.45
N LYS A 304 -11.05 -26.18 -10.57
CA LYS A 304 -9.81 -25.41 -10.80
C LYS A 304 -9.68 -24.22 -9.84
N ALA A 305 -10.80 -23.58 -9.49
CA ALA A 305 -10.79 -22.53 -8.49
C ALA A 305 -10.39 -23.06 -7.10
N LEU A 306 -10.90 -24.22 -6.69
CA LEU A 306 -10.48 -24.89 -5.47
C LEU A 306 -8.98 -25.25 -5.50
N THR A 307 -8.50 -25.81 -6.61
CA THR A 307 -7.09 -26.11 -6.81
C THR A 307 -6.22 -24.84 -6.71
N PHE A 308 -6.68 -23.72 -7.27
CA PHE A 308 -6.02 -22.43 -7.18
C PHE A 308 -5.95 -21.93 -5.73
N LEU A 309 -7.06 -22.02 -4.98
CA LEU A 309 -7.09 -21.60 -3.58
C LEU A 309 -6.12 -22.43 -2.71
N ILE A 310 -6.11 -23.76 -2.89
CA ILE A 310 -5.18 -24.63 -2.18
C ILE A 310 -3.73 -24.27 -2.53
N PHE A 311 -3.43 -24.12 -3.83
CA PHE A 311 -2.11 -23.71 -4.31
C PHE A 311 -1.70 -22.36 -3.69
N LEU A 312 -2.63 -21.39 -3.70
CA LEU A 312 -2.34 -20.06 -3.18
C LEU A 312 -2.12 -20.06 -1.67
N LEU A 313 -2.86 -20.87 -0.90
CA LEU A 313 -2.63 -21.07 0.54
C LEU A 313 -1.21 -21.60 0.79
N ILE A 314 -0.76 -22.57 0.00
CA ILE A 314 0.61 -23.10 0.11
C ILE A 314 1.63 -22.00 -0.25
N LEU A 315 1.39 -21.26 -1.33
CA LEU A 315 2.26 -20.17 -1.75
C LEU A 315 2.33 -19.08 -0.68
N GLN A 316 1.22 -18.74 -0.03
CA GLN A 316 1.18 -17.77 1.07
C GLN A 316 1.94 -18.25 2.32
N GLN A 317 1.93 -19.56 2.60
CA GLN A 317 2.75 -20.12 3.68
C GLN A 317 4.26 -20.01 3.35
N VAL A 318 4.64 -20.25 2.12
CA VAL A 318 6.02 -20.09 1.66
C VAL A 318 6.42 -18.61 1.70
N GLU A 319 5.55 -17.72 1.25
CA GLU A 319 5.75 -16.27 1.31
C GLU A 319 5.94 -15.80 2.74
N GLY A 320 4.98 -16.04 3.64
CA GLY A 320 4.99 -15.54 5.01
C GLY A 320 6.14 -16.10 5.87
N ASN A 321 6.54 -17.36 5.66
CA ASN A 321 7.56 -18.00 6.48
C ASN A 321 8.99 -17.93 5.89
N LEU A 322 9.12 -17.80 4.56
CA LEU A 322 10.43 -17.88 3.90
C LEU A 322 10.81 -16.59 3.16
N ILE A 323 9.90 -16.05 2.36
CA ILE A 323 10.17 -14.91 1.47
C ILE A 323 10.10 -13.60 2.25
N TYR A 324 8.96 -13.33 2.90
CA TYR A 324 8.72 -12.08 3.62
C TYR A 324 9.80 -11.77 4.68
N PRO A 325 10.20 -12.70 5.57
CA PRO A 325 11.25 -12.41 6.55
C PRO A 325 12.62 -12.10 5.95
N LYS A 326 12.92 -12.68 4.79
CA LYS A 326 14.20 -12.46 4.10
C LYS A 326 14.23 -11.18 3.27
N VAL A 327 13.13 -10.82 2.65
CA VAL A 327 13.04 -9.71 1.69
C VAL A 327 12.60 -8.42 2.38
N VAL A 328 11.53 -8.46 3.14
CA VAL A 328 10.92 -7.29 3.79
C VAL A 328 11.28 -7.21 5.27
N GLY A 329 11.21 -8.33 6.01
CA GLY A 329 11.34 -8.35 7.47
C GLY A 329 12.63 -7.77 8.01
N LYS A 330 13.78 -8.02 7.36
CA LYS A 330 15.07 -7.42 7.73
C LYS A 330 15.17 -5.93 7.43
N SER A 331 14.38 -5.47 6.46
CA SER A 331 14.43 -4.09 5.97
C SER A 331 13.61 -3.12 6.82
N VAL A 332 12.56 -3.61 7.49
CA VAL A 332 11.61 -2.78 8.25
C VAL A 332 11.84 -2.88 9.76
N GLY A 333 12.36 -4.01 10.25
CA GLY A 333 12.68 -4.21 11.66
C GLY A 333 11.48 -4.20 12.62
N LEU A 334 10.25 -4.30 12.10
CA LEU A 334 9.01 -4.29 12.87
C LEU A 334 8.51 -5.70 13.14
N PRO A 335 8.07 -6.02 14.36
CA PRO A 335 7.25 -7.20 14.63
C PRO A 335 5.94 -7.17 13.83
N GLY A 336 5.45 -8.33 13.36
CA GLY A 336 4.26 -8.44 12.50
C GLY A 336 3.00 -7.78 13.06
N LEU A 337 2.81 -7.78 14.38
CA LEU A 337 1.71 -7.08 15.05
C LEU A 337 1.70 -5.58 14.73
N TRP A 338 2.86 -4.93 14.75
CA TRP A 338 2.98 -3.50 14.44
C TRP A 338 2.77 -3.21 12.95
N VAL A 339 3.14 -4.17 12.08
CA VAL A 339 2.84 -4.08 10.64
C VAL A 339 1.32 -4.10 10.44
N LEU A 340 0.62 -5.07 11.05
CA LEU A 340 -0.85 -5.15 10.98
C LEU A 340 -1.52 -3.88 11.52
N ALA A 341 -1.09 -3.40 12.68
CA ALA A 341 -1.61 -2.18 13.28
C ALA A 341 -1.38 -0.96 12.36
N ALA A 342 -0.17 -0.82 11.80
CA ALA A 342 0.19 0.27 10.91
C ALA A 342 -0.67 0.28 9.63
N VAL A 343 -0.90 -0.91 9.03
CA VAL A 343 -1.72 -1.05 7.82
C VAL A 343 -3.20 -0.77 8.13
N THR A 344 -3.71 -1.27 9.26
CA THR A 344 -5.12 -1.06 9.65
C THR A 344 -5.40 0.41 9.98
N ILE A 345 -4.58 1.03 10.81
CA ILE A 345 -4.72 2.45 11.20
C ILE A 345 -4.48 3.35 9.98
N GLY A 346 -3.41 3.08 9.22
CA GLY A 346 -3.10 3.83 8.01
C GLY A 346 -4.21 3.74 6.98
N GLY A 347 -4.73 2.53 6.76
CA GLY A 347 -5.85 2.27 5.85
C GLY A 347 -7.13 3.00 6.24
N GLY A 348 -7.47 3.02 7.52
CA GLY A 348 -8.62 3.76 8.04
C GLY A 348 -8.46 5.28 7.93
N ALA A 349 -7.23 5.81 8.03
CA ALA A 349 -6.96 7.24 7.99
C ALA A 349 -6.81 7.81 6.56
N PHE A 350 -6.11 7.09 5.66
CA PHE A 350 -5.71 7.59 4.36
C PHE A 350 -5.91 6.57 3.23
N GLY A 351 -6.73 5.54 3.43
CA GLY A 351 -7.00 4.50 2.43
C GLY A 351 -5.74 3.73 2.03
N VAL A 352 -5.65 3.41 0.74
CA VAL A 352 -4.52 2.61 0.18
C VAL A 352 -3.16 3.27 0.42
N LEU A 353 -3.08 4.60 0.31
CA LEU A 353 -1.84 5.33 0.60
C LEU A 353 -1.42 5.20 2.06
N GLY A 354 -2.39 5.27 2.98
CA GLY A 354 -2.13 5.06 4.39
C GLY A 354 -1.67 3.65 4.72
N MET A 355 -2.17 2.63 4.03
CA MET A 355 -1.69 1.24 4.17
C MET A 355 -0.22 1.13 3.75
N LEU A 356 0.16 1.74 2.63
CA LEU A 356 1.53 1.72 2.13
C LEU A 356 2.49 2.52 3.00
N LEU A 357 2.09 3.73 3.42
CA LEU A 357 2.95 4.62 4.19
C LEU A 357 2.96 4.30 5.69
N GLY A 358 1.93 3.65 6.19
CA GLY A 358 1.78 3.34 7.61
C GLY A 358 2.93 2.49 8.16
N VAL A 359 3.36 1.49 7.40
CA VAL A 359 4.44 0.58 7.82
C VAL A 359 5.77 1.30 8.02
N PRO A 360 6.32 2.06 7.03
CA PRO A 360 7.57 2.78 7.24
C PRO A 360 7.45 3.90 8.29
N VAL A 361 6.29 4.57 8.41
CA VAL A 361 6.07 5.55 9.49
C VAL A 361 6.10 4.88 10.86
N CYS A 362 5.41 3.76 11.01
CA CYS A 362 5.42 2.98 12.24
C CYS A 362 6.84 2.47 12.57
N SER A 363 7.63 2.06 11.56
CA SER A 363 9.03 1.66 11.73
C SER A 363 9.88 2.79 12.32
N VAL A 364 9.75 4.00 11.80
CA VAL A 364 10.46 5.18 12.33
C VAL A 364 10.06 5.44 13.79
N VAL A 365 8.76 5.44 14.10
CA VAL A 365 8.26 5.64 15.46
C VAL A 365 8.78 4.56 16.39
N TYR A 366 8.76 3.30 15.97
CA TYR A 366 9.24 2.16 16.74
C TYR A 366 10.73 2.29 17.08
N VAL A 367 11.58 2.65 16.11
CA VAL A 367 13.01 2.88 16.34
C VAL A 367 13.24 4.04 17.31
N LEU A 368 12.49 5.14 17.18
CA LEU A 368 12.60 6.28 18.09
C LEU A 368 12.21 5.92 19.53
N VAL A 369 11.14 5.14 19.70
CA VAL A 369 10.71 4.65 21.02
C VAL A 369 11.76 3.71 21.61
N GLN A 370 12.33 2.80 20.82
CA GLN A 370 13.42 1.94 21.28
C GLN A 370 14.67 2.72 21.70
N ASP A 371 15.07 3.72 20.89
CA ASP A 371 16.21 4.59 21.22
C ASP A 371 15.95 5.36 22.52
N TYR A 372 14.72 5.85 22.74
CA TYR A 372 14.33 6.54 23.96
C TYR A 372 14.40 5.61 25.18
N ILE A 373 13.87 4.39 25.08
CA ILE A 373 13.90 3.40 26.19
C ILE A 373 15.34 3.00 26.52
N ARG A 374 16.19 2.82 25.48
CA ARG A 374 17.60 2.45 25.69
C ARG A 374 18.42 3.58 26.29
N SER A 375 18.14 4.82 25.92
CA SER A 375 18.85 5.98 26.47
C SER A 375 18.49 6.28 27.94
N GLY A 376 17.34 5.81 28.43
CA GLY A 376 16.88 5.98 29.82
C GLY A 376 17.37 4.93 30.81
N LYS A 377 18.07 3.87 30.40
CA LYS A 377 18.68 2.89 31.32
C LYS A 377 20.12 3.32 31.60
N PRO A 378 20.49 3.68 32.87
CA PRO A 378 21.89 3.74 33.26
C PRO A 378 22.49 2.35 33.00
N ALA A 379 23.72 2.31 32.48
CA ALA A 379 24.46 1.07 32.30
C ALA A 379 24.41 0.31 33.65
N ARG A 380 23.81 -0.87 33.66
CA ARG A 380 23.91 -1.79 34.75
C ARG A 380 25.39 -2.20 34.77
N THR A 381 26.15 -1.55 35.62
CA THR A 381 27.42 -2.08 36.08
C THR A 381 27.07 -3.34 36.88
N ASP A 382 27.05 -4.49 36.21
CA ASP A 382 27.09 -5.79 36.89
C ASP A 382 28.39 -5.79 37.65
N GLY A 383 28.28 -5.49 38.94
CA GLY A 383 29.38 -5.56 39.87
C GLY A 383 29.91 -6.98 39.85
N VAL A 384 31.09 -7.14 39.30
CA VAL A 384 31.95 -8.29 39.56
C VAL A 384 32.31 -8.21 41.06
N PRO A 385 31.94 -9.19 41.90
CA PRO A 385 32.37 -9.19 43.29
C PRO A 385 33.90 -9.39 43.28
N PRO A 386 34.65 -8.67 44.15
CA PRO A 386 36.07 -8.84 44.25
C PRO A 386 36.37 -10.29 44.70
N THR A 387 37.13 -11.00 43.91
CA THR A 387 37.76 -12.25 44.30
C THR A 387 38.64 -11.97 45.50
N GLN A 388 38.23 -12.44 46.67
CA GLN A 388 39.13 -12.56 47.84
C GLN A 388 40.14 -13.63 47.57
N SER A 389 41.40 -13.25 47.72
CA SER A 389 42.59 -14.06 47.75
C SER A 389 42.55 -15.18 48.77
#